data_3dcb50cd5cbba6d2ed650a7a0b49952a
#
_entry.id   3dcb50cd5cbba6d2ed650a7a0b49952a
#
_cell.length_a   1.000
_cell.length_b   1.000
_cell.length_c   1.000
_cell.angle_alpha   90.00
_cell.angle_beta   90.00
_cell.angle_gamma   90.00
#
_symmetry.space_group_name_H-M   'P 1'
#
loop_
_entity.id
_entity.type
_entity.pdbx_description
1 polymer ?
#
loop_
_entity_poly.entity_id
_entity_poly.type
_entity_poly.pdbx_seq_one_letter_code
_entity_poly.pdbx_strand_id
1 'polypeptide(L)'
;FLAARSVGVRVEKFSIGFPPRFLSITSVNDGFDIKIFFYRLIDGHFKWAPVINSRIGIPGRVGSSTEYTIALIPLGGYVKMAGVIDESLDTVITNSPDEFMSKSVIEKIWILSAGVLMNVLIAFILFSGISYVQGKPEVIDKGAIIGEVVSGNSADKAGLKSGDEIISINNQSINKWIDLQTVLRPIPNAPIDVNIIRDGKELNFSFTTSSNFIPNQNGIDTIGVIGIVPVTIYQPITLTESLNYGLNGTLNSFGMIMLTFKMLGNGSASISDLGGPIMIGKIAGEAAETGWMPLFTLMALISVNLAFLNILPIPGLDGGQIFIILIEAIIRKPLSLKARLAVQQLGMVFLLMIMVTVMFNDISRLFN
;
A
#
# COMPACT_ATOMS: atom_id res chain seq x y z
N PHE A 1 4.95 17.84 -4.59
CA PHE A 1 4.58 19.23 -4.83
C PHE A 1 5.19 20.18 -3.80
N LEU A 2 4.84 20.04 -2.49
CA LEU A 2 5.36 20.93 -1.44
C LEU A 2 6.89 20.86 -1.32
N ALA A 3 7.46 19.66 -1.39
CA ALA A 3 8.92 19.48 -1.35
C ALA A 3 9.63 20.14 -2.53
N ALA A 4 9.07 20.04 -3.74
CA ALA A 4 9.62 20.71 -4.91
C ALA A 4 9.60 22.23 -4.74
N ARG A 5 8.49 22.77 -4.26
CA ARG A 5 8.37 24.22 -4.02
C ARG A 5 9.25 24.72 -2.88
N SER A 6 9.47 23.92 -1.82
CA SER A 6 10.32 24.33 -0.69
C SER A 6 11.77 24.57 -1.06
N VAL A 7 12.25 23.94 -2.14
CA VAL A 7 13.61 24.13 -2.68
C VAL A 7 13.62 24.95 -3.98
N GLY A 8 12.51 25.61 -4.30
CA GLY A 8 12.42 26.51 -5.44
C GLY A 8 12.43 25.81 -6.81
N VAL A 9 11.90 24.59 -6.90
CA VAL A 9 11.65 23.93 -8.20
C VAL A 9 10.28 24.37 -8.71
N ARG A 10 10.25 24.79 -9.97
CA ARG A 10 9.03 25.18 -10.65
C ARG A 10 8.17 23.94 -10.92
N VAL A 11 6.96 23.95 -10.38
CA VAL A 11 5.96 22.93 -10.65
C VAL A 11 5.05 23.45 -11.77
N GLU A 12 5.03 22.73 -12.89
CA GLU A 12 4.22 23.06 -14.06
C GLU A 12 2.79 22.56 -13.90
N LYS A 13 2.63 21.35 -13.36
CA LYS A 13 1.31 20.76 -13.16
C LYS A 13 1.23 19.93 -11.88
N PHE A 14 0.09 20.05 -11.22
CA PHE A 14 -0.33 19.18 -10.12
C PHE A 14 -1.66 18.56 -10.49
N SER A 15 -1.71 17.25 -10.65
CA SER A 15 -2.91 16.53 -11.07
C SER A 15 -3.35 15.52 -10.02
N ILE A 16 -4.64 15.56 -9.69
CA ILE A 16 -5.35 14.51 -8.99
C ILE A 16 -6.03 13.66 -10.06
N GLY A 17 -5.64 12.39 -10.18
CA GLY A 17 -6.04 11.49 -11.27
C GLY A 17 -5.10 11.54 -12.48
N PHE A 18 -5.29 10.55 -13.37
CA PHE A 18 -4.59 10.46 -14.65
C PHE A 18 -5.47 10.92 -15.82
N PRO A 19 -4.86 11.39 -16.93
CA PRO A 19 -5.59 11.85 -18.11
C PRO A 19 -6.67 10.87 -18.60
N PRO A 20 -7.72 11.40 -19.23
CA PRO A 20 -7.94 12.77 -19.64
C PRO A 20 -8.36 13.72 -18.51
N ARG A 21 -7.89 14.98 -18.56
CA ARG A 21 -8.21 16.00 -17.56
C ARG A 21 -9.67 16.44 -17.68
N PHE A 22 -10.38 16.56 -16.55
CA PHE A 22 -11.76 17.06 -16.48
C PHE A 22 -11.81 18.55 -16.16
N LEU A 23 -11.08 18.97 -15.14
CA LEU A 23 -11.02 20.35 -14.66
C LEU A 23 -9.58 20.81 -14.58
N SER A 24 -9.27 22.03 -15.03
CA SER A 24 -8.01 22.68 -14.70
C SER A 24 -8.22 24.10 -14.17
N ILE A 25 -7.40 24.46 -13.19
CA ILE A 25 -7.37 25.78 -12.56
C ILE A 25 -5.93 26.26 -12.60
N THR A 26 -5.70 27.40 -13.25
CA THR A 26 -4.38 28.03 -13.31
C THR A 26 -4.47 29.41 -12.68
N SER A 27 -3.56 29.71 -11.73
CA SER A 27 -3.46 31.06 -11.17
C SER A 27 -2.70 31.94 -12.15
N VAL A 28 -3.38 32.92 -12.68
CA VAL A 28 -2.81 33.92 -13.60
C VAL A 28 -2.72 35.29 -12.90
N ASN A 29 -2.01 36.24 -13.50
CA ASN A 29 -2.02 37.60 -12.98
C ASN A 29 -3.43 38.16 -12.96
N ASP A 30 -3.79 38.77 -11.84
CA ASP A 30 -5.11 39.33 -11.55
C ASP A 30 -6.27 38.31 -11.59
N GLY A 31 -6.02 37.00 -11.35
CA GLY A 31 -7.12 36.06 -11.24
C GLY A 31 -6.79 34.58 -11.37
N PHE A 32 -7.83 33.83 -11.75
CA PHE A 32 -7.76 32.41 -12.04
C PHE A 32 -8.42 32.10 -13.39
N ASP A 33 -7.76 31.29 -14.19
CA ASP A 33 -8.33 30.67 -15.38
C ASP A 33 -8.84 29.27 -15.02
N ILE A 34 -10.14 29.05 -15.21
CA ILE A 34 -10.83 27.78 -14.94
C ILE A 34 -11.27 27.19 -16.27
N LYS A 35 -10.88 25.95 -16.54
CA LYS A 35 -11.23 25.24 -17.79
C LYS A 35 -11.87 23.90 -17.43
N ILE A 36 -13.03 23.61 -18.04
CA ILE A 36 -13.68 22.32 -17.99
C ILE A 36 -13.56 21.67 -19.36
N PHE A 37 -13.10 20.44 -19.37
CA PHE A 37 -12.80 19.67 -20.58
C PHE A 37 -13.85 18.59 -20.79
N PHE A 38 -14.27 18.46 -22.08
CA PHE A 38 -15.17 17.40 -22.51
C PHE A 38 -14.95 17.14 -24.01
N TYR A 39 -15.65 16.15 -24.54
CA TYR A 39 -15.63 15.88 -25.97
C TYR A 39 -16.29 17.04 -26.73
N ARG A 40 -15.56 17.62 -27.66
CA ARG A 40 -16.01 18.69 -28.56
C ARG A 40 -15.68 18.34 -30.01
N LEU A 41 -16.58 18.61 -30.90
CA LEU A 41 -16.36 18.47 -32.35
C LEU A 41 -15.45 19.62 -32.83
N ILE A 42 -14.24 19.30 -33.28
CA ILE A 42 -13.26 20.24 -33.84
C ILE A 42 -12.74 19.64 -35.14
N ASP A 43 -12.87 20.38 -36.22
CA ASP A 43 -12.45 19.94 -37.58
C ASP A 43 -13.05 18.60 -37.99
N GLY A 44 -14.33 18.35 -37.65
CA GLY A 44 -15.03 17.12 -37.99
C GLY A 44 -14.65 15.89 -37.12
N HIS A 45 -13.78 16.04 -36.12
CA HIS A 45 -13.38 14.97 -35.22
C HIS A 45 -13.73 15.31 -33.76
N PHE A 46 -14.17 14.31 -32.99
CA PHE A 46 -14.35 14.46 -31.56
C PHE A 46 -12.99 14.52 -30.86
N LYS A 47 -12.67 15.68 -30.30
CA LYS A 47 -11.43 15.90 -29.54
C LYS A 47 -11.77 16.26 -28.09
N TRP A 48 -10.91 15.84 -27.16
CA TRP A 48 -10.98 16.23 -25.76
C TRP A 48 -10.44 17.66 -25.62
N ALA A 49 -11.34 18.62 -25.45
CA ALA A 49 -11.01 20.04 -25.49
C ALA A 49 -11.78 20.84 -24.43
N PRO A 50 -11.31 22.05 -24.07
CA PRO A 50 -12.05 22.89 -23.13
C PRO A 50 -13.40 23.30 -23.76
N VAL A 51 -14.49 22.99 -23.07
CA VAL A 51 -15.85 23.40 -23.43
C VAL A 51 -16.29 24.63 -22.65
N ILE A 52 -15.74 24.83 -21.46
CA ILE A 52 -15.94 26.02 -20.65
C ILE A 52 -14.54 26.59 -20.36
N ASN A 53 -14.39 27.90 -20.59
CA ASN A 53 -13.21 28.68 -20.22
C ASN A 53 -13.71 29.95 -19.55
N SER A 54 -13.49 30.04 -18.24
CA SER A 54 -13.93 31.16 -17.41
C SER A 54 -12.75 31.75 -16.69
N ARG A 55 -12.71 33.09 -16.62
CA ARG A 55 -11.71 33.81 -15.85
C ARG A 55 -12.36 34.52 -14.68
N ILE A 56 -11.87 34.22 -13.49
CA ILE A 56 -12.29 34.92 -12.27
C ILE A 56 -11.21 35.96 -11.95
N GLY A 57 -11.56 37.25 -12.07
CA GLY A 57 -10.66 38.36 -11.80
C GLY A 57 -10.51 38.57 -10.29
N ILE A 58 -9.26 38.67 -9.82
CA ILE A 58 -8.91 39.08 -8.45
C ILE A 58 -7.73 40.08 -8.59
N PRO A 59 -8.04 41.39 -8.55
CA PRO A 59 -7.02 42.42 -8.75
C PRO A 59 -5.83 42.32 -7.78
N GLY A 60 -4.62 42.50 -8.25
CA GLY A 60 -3.39 42.49 -7.46
C GLY A 60 -2.83 41.10 -7.15
N ARG A 61 -3.46 40.01 -7.65
CA ARG A 61 -2.94 38.67 -7.49
C ARG A 61 -1.76 38.44 -8.45
N VAL A 62 -0.66 37.90 -7.89
CA VAL A 62 0.45 37.40 -8.69
C VAL A 62 0.15 35.97 -9.12
N GLY A 63 0.22 35.72 -10.43
CA GLY A 63 0.00 34.41 -11.01
C GLY A 63 1.06 33.37 -10.60
N SER A 64 0.72 32.11 -10.72
CA SER A 64 1.62 30.97 -10.55
C SER A 64 1.67 30.18 -11.85
N SER A 65 2.84 29.67 -12.21
CA SER A 65 3.00 28.80 -13.39
C SER A 65 2.36 27.42 -13.24
N THR A 66 1.83 27.08 -12.06
CA THR A 66 1.29 25.77 -11.77
C THR A 66 -0.15 25.65 -12.24
N GLU A 67 -0.41 24.65 -13.11
CA GLU A 67 -1.76 24.20 -13.46
C GLU A 67 -2.23 23.13 -12.47
N TYR A 68 -3.32 23.37 -11.75
CA TYR A 68 -3.98 22.38 -10.89
C TYR A 68 -5.07 21.67 -11.68
N THR A 69 -5.02 20.36 -11.70
CA THR A 69 -5.89 19.55 -12.57
C THR A 69 -6.61 18.46 -11.78
N ILE A 70 -7.89 18.26 -12.08
CA ILE A 70 -8.63 17.05 -11.72
C ILE A 70 -8.84 16.26 -13.01
N ALA A 71 -8.41 15.01 -13.01
CA ALA A 71 -8.49 14.10 -14.15
C ALA A 71 -9.50 12.97 -13.88
N LEU A 72 -9.94 12.30 -14.94
CA LEU A 72 -11.07 11.35 -14.88
C LEU A 72 -10.68 9.99 -14.31
N ILE A 73 -9.42 9.57 -14.42
CA ILE A 73 -8.99 8.27 -13.94
C ILE A 73 -8.48 8.42 -12.50
N PRO A 74 -9.25 8.00 -11.47
CA PRO A 74 -8.92 8.27 -10.06
C PRO A 74 -7.92 7.26 -9.46
N LEU A 75 -6.93 6.82 -10.26
CA LEU A 75 -5.93 5.82 -9.84
C LEU A 75 -4.65 6.45 -9.27
N GLY A 76 -4.74 7.68 -8.77
CA GLY A 76 -3.59 8.40 -8.21
C GLY A 76 -3.52 9.83 -8.68
N GLY A 77 -2.30 10.36 -8.86
CA GLY A 77 -2.04 11.70 -9.37
C GLY A 77 -0.56 11.86 -9.69
N TYR A 78 -0.20 12.98 -10.28
CA TYR A 78 1.19 13.27 -10.62
C TYR A 78 1.53 14.75 -10.47
N VAL A 79 2.81 15.00 -10.33
CA VAL A 79 3.39 16.36 -10.27
C VAL A 79 4.40 16.50 -11.40
N LYS A 80 4.12 17.34 -12.39
CA LYS A 80 5.09 17.68 -13.43
C LYS A 80 5.95 18.83 -12.95
N MET A 81 7.25 18.60 -12.88
CA MET A 81 8.26 19.56 -12.44
C MET A 81 9.15 19.95 -13.61
N ALA A 82 9.59 21.20 -13.64
CA ALA A 82 10.53 21.68 -14.64
C ALA A 82 11.88 20.94 -14.52
N GLY A 83 12.44 20.53 -15.66
CA GLY A 83 13.74 19.86 -15.72
C GLY A 83 13.76 18.43 -15.18
N VAL A 84 12.60 17.78 -15.01
CA VAL A 84 12.48 16.33 -14.77
C VAL A 84 12.23 15.65 -16.10
N ILE A 85 12.96 14.58 -16.34
CA ILE A 85 12.67 13.67 -17.44
C ILE A 85 11.58 12.73 -16.92
N ASP A 86 10.35 13.05 -17.25
CA ASP A 86 9.19 12.23 -16.93
C ASP A 86 8.79 11.32 -18.11
N GLU A 87 7.73 10.57 -17.92
CA GLU A 87 7.18 9.66 -18.93
C GLU A 87 6.69 10.37 -20.19
N SER A 88 6.54 11.70 -20.17
CA SER A 88 6.11 12.50 -21.32
C SER A 88 7.21 12.71 -22.37
N LEU A 89 8.46 12.29 -22.05
CA LEU A 89 9.65 12.46 -22.91
C LEU A 89 9.91 13.91 -23.35
N ASP A 90 9.29 14.88 -22.70
CA ASP A 90 9.51 16.30 -22.93
C ASP A 90 10.89 16.69 -22.36
N THR A 91 11.88 16.77 -23.23
CA THR A 91 13.31 16.88 -22.88
C THR A 91 13.86 18.31 -22.97
N VAL A 92 13.05 19.32 -22.78
CA VAL A 92 13.58 20.71 -22.79
C VAL A 92 14.19 21.01 -21.41
N ILE A 93 15.47 20.65 -21.25
CA ILE A 93 16.29 21.02 -20.10
C ILE A 93 17.04 22.27 -20.46
N THR A 94 16.73 23.38 -19.80
CA THR A 94 17.39 24.68 -20.03
C THR A 94 18.49 24.98 -19.01
N ASN A 95 18.65 24.12 -17.99
CA ASN A 95 19.52 24.29 -16.82
C ASN A 95 19.23 25.57 -16.05
N SER A 96 17.98 26.02 -16.06
CA SER A 96 17.50 27.13 -15.25
C SER A 96 17.59 26.82 -13.75
N PRO A 97 17.86 27.78 -12.86
CA PRO A 97 17.96 27.56 -11.41
C PRO A 97 16.67 26.98 -10.77
N ASP A 98 15.53 27.14 -11.42
CA ASP A 98 14.23 26.64 -10.99
C ASP A 98 13.89 25.23 -11.54
N GLU A 99 14.84 24.59 -12.21
CA GLU A 99 14.70 23.22 -12.70
C GLU A 99 15.25 22.19 -11.71
N PHE A 100 14.62 20.99 -11.66
CA PHE A 100 15.04 19.88 -10.82
C PHE A 100 16.51 19.47 -11.06
N MET A 101 16.94 19.42 -12.32
CA MET A 101 18.30 19.00 -12.67
C MET A 101 19.37 19.95 -12.13
N SER A 102 19.06 21.23 -11.94
CA SER A 102 19.96 22.27 -11.43
C SER A 102 20.12 22.25 -9.90
N LYS A 103 19.30 21.45 -9.20
CA LYS A 103 19.32 21.37 -7.73
C LYS A 103 20.47 20.52 -7.21
N SER A 104 20.87 20.76 -5.96
CA SER A 104 21.85 19.93 -5.26
C SER A 104 21.36 18.49 -5.06
N VAL A 105 22.28 17.57 -4.80
CA VAL A 105 21.99 16.16 -4.55
C VAL A 105 20.98 15.98 -3.40
N ILE A 106 21.15 16.74 -2.31
CA ILE A 106 20.28 16.66 -1.12
C ILE A 106 18.88 17.16 -1.46
N GLU A 107 18.75 18.27 -2.20
CA GLU A 107 17.46 18.81 -2.63
C GLU A 107 16.71 17.83 -3.55
N LYS A 108 17.42 17.18 -4.48
CA LYS A 108 16.84 16.14 -5.35
C LYS A 108 16.34 14.95 -4.56
N ILE A 109 17.13 14.43 -3.60
CA ILE A 109 16.73 13.33 -2.72
C ILE A 109 15.52 13.75 -1.89
N TRP A 110 15.50 14.96 -1.33
CA TRP A 110 14.35 15.47 -0.58
C TRP A 110 13.05 15.46 -1.40
N ILE A 111 13.10 15.93 -2.64
CA ILE A 111 11.93 15.95 -3.53
C ILE A 111 11.43 14.52 -3.79
N LEU A 112 12.33 13.61 -4.17
CA LEU A 112 11.97 12.22 -4.51
C LEU A 112 11.50 11.43 -3.28
N SER A 113 12.10 11.65 -2.12
CA SER A 113 11.71 10.99 -0.88
C SER A 113 10.37 11.47 -0.33
N ALA A 114 9.88 12.65 -0.75
CA ALA A 114 8.67 13.24 -0.19
C ALA A 114 7.42 12.38 -0.42
N GLY A 115 7.32 11.65 -1.54
CA GLY A 115 6.23 10.72 -1.82
C GLY A 115 6.24 9.53 -0.86
N VAL A 116 7.41 8.94 -0.67
CA VAL A 116 7.63 7.84 0.29
C VAL A 116 7.29 8.27 1.71
N LEU A 117 7.81 9.41 2.14
CA LEU A 117 7.56 9.96 3.47
C LEU A 117 6.08 10.25 3.71
N MET A 118 5.37 10.77 2.70
CA MET A 118 3.93 11.03 2.81
C MET A 118 3.14 9.73 2.94
N ASN A 119 3.48 8.68 2.20
CA ASN A 119 2.83 7.38 2.32
C ASN A 119 3.06 6.76 3.71
N VAL A 120 4.28 6.84 4.25
CA VAL A 120 4.57 6.40 5.63
C VAL A 120 3.77 7.20 6.64
N LEU A 121 3.67 8.52 6.47
CA LEU A 121 2.90 9.39 7.35
C LEU A 121 1.39 9.08 7.31
N ILE A 122 0.84 8.85 6.11
CA ILE A 122 -0.58 8.46 5.96
C ILE A 122 -0.84 7.14 6.67
N ALA A 123 -0.01 6.13 6.48
CA ALA A 123 -0.14 4.85 7.15
C ALA A 123 -0.08 4.99 8.69
N PHE A 124 0.89 5.75 9.18
CA PHE A 124 1.02 6.06 10.61
C PHE A 124 -0.22 6.75 11.18
N ILE A 125 -0.76 7.75 10.49
CA ILE A 125 -1.98 8.47 10.91
C ILE A 125 -3.18 7.51 10.90
N LEU A 126 -3.33 6.69 9.86
CA LEU A 126 -4.44 5.75 9.77
C LEU A 126 -4.37 4.69 10.86
N PHE A 127 -3.24 4.03 11.07
CA PHE A 127 -3.08 3.03 12.14
C PHE A 127 -3.27 3.66 13.52
N SER A 128 -2.76 4.88 13.75
CA SER A 128 -2.97 5.60 15.00
C SER A 128 -4.45 5.93 15.21
N GLY A 129 -5.13 6.43 14.19
CA GLY A 129 -6.54 6.78 14.23
C GLY A 129 -7.43 5.56 14.49
N ILE A 130 -7.17 4.45 13.80
CA ILE A 130 -7.86 3.17 14.01
C ILE A 130 -7.69 2.73 15.46
N SER A 131 -6.46 2.69 15.96
CA SER A 131 -6.16 2.28 17.33
C SER A 131 -6.79 3.20 18.36
N TYR A 132 -6.86 4.52 18.11
CA TYR A 132 -7.51 5.47 19.00
C TYR A 132 -9.03 5.25 19.10
N VAL A 133 -9.67 4.96 17.97
CA VAL A 133 -11.14 4.78 17.90
C VAL A 133 -11.55 3.39 18.37
N GLN A 134 -10.84 2.34 17.95
CA GLN A 134 -11.14 0.96 18.31
C GLN A 134 -10.65 0.59 19.72
N GLY A 135 -9.53 1.17 20.15
CA GLY A 135 -8.85 0.76 21.37
C GLY A 135 -7.85 -0.38 21.14
N LYS A 136 -7.25 -0.83 22.23
CA LYS A 136 -6.32 -1.95 22.28
C LYS A 136 -7.08 -3.27 22.26
N PRO A 137 -6.81 -4.20 21.33
CA PRO A 137 -7.38 -5.53 21.38
C PRO A 137 -6.81 -6.31 22.56
N GLU A 138 -7.68 -6.90 23.37
CA GLU A 138 -7.33 -7.78 24.46
C GLU A 138 -8.09 -9.09 24.32
N VAL A 139 -7.36 -10.19 24.26
CA VAL A 139 -7.96 -11.52 24.21
C VAL A 139 -8.60 -11.85 25.56
N ILE A 140 -9.83 -12.29 25.56
CA ILE A 140 -10.48 -12.72 26.81
C ILE A 140 -9.79 -14.00 27.31
N ASP A 141 -9.13 -13.87 28.46
CA ASP A 141 -8.36 -14.96 29.08
C ASP A 141 -9.24 -15.90 29.97
N LYS A 142 -10.50 -16.05 29.55
CA LYS A 142 -11.47 -16.97 30.21
C LYS A 142 -11.79 -18.10 29.28
N GLY A 143 -10.90 -19.12 29.24
CA GLY A 143 -11.04 -20.26 28.33
C GLY A 143 -10.48 -19.99 26.92
N ALA A 144 -10.40 -21.03 26.11
CA ALA A 144 -10.01 -20.93 24.70
C ALA A 144 -11.27 -20.91 23.82
N ILE A 145 -12.02 -19.79 23.94
CA ILE A 145 -13.29 -19.62 23.21
C ILE A 145 -13.02 -19.09 21.80
N ILE A 146 -13.60 -19.75 20.81
CA ILE A 146 -13.53 -19.35 19.40
C ILE A 146 -14.43 -18.12 19.19
N GLY A 147 -13.83 -16.98 18.83
CA GLY A 147 -14.57 -15.78 18.42
C GLY A 147 -15.06 -15.87 16.99
N GLU A 148 -14.18 -16.28 16.07
CA GLU A 148 -14.49 -16.42 14.66
C GLU A 148 -13.75 -17.62 14.08
N VAL A 149 -14.38 -18.29 13.10
CA VAL A 149 -13.77 -19.36 12.29
C VAL A 149 -13.56 -18.82 10.88
N VAL A 150 -12.31 -18.83 10.44
CA VAL A 150 -11.94 -18.34 9.12
C VAL A 150 -12.37 -19.33 8.04
N SER A 151 -13.23 -18.90 7.15
CA SER A 151 -13.82 -19.75 6.10
C SER A 151 -12.75 -20.42 5.22
N GLY A 152 -12.96 -21.67 4.87
CA GLY A 152 -12.05 -22.47 4.04
C GLY A 152 -10.85 -23.08 4.76
N ASN A 153 -10.59 -22.72 6.02
CA ASN A 153 -9.50 -23.30 6.82
C ASN A 153 -9.87 -24.64 7.46
N SER A 154 -8.89 -25.28 8.11
CA SER A 154 -9.05 -26.61 8.71
C SER A 154 -10.17 -26.69 9.73
N ALA A 155 -10.32 -25.69 10.60
CA ALA A 155 -11.39 -25.64 11.60
C ALA A 155 -12.79 -25.50 10.97
N ASP A 156 -12.93 -24.68 9.93
CA ASP A 156 -14.18 -24.51 9.19
C ASP A 156 -14.61 -25.84 8.52
N LYS A 157 -13.68 -26.46 7.79
CA LYS A 157 -13.89 -27.76 7.14
C LYS A 157 -14.23 -28.86 8.13
N ALA A 158 -13.73 -28.81 9.35
CA ALA A 158 -14.03 -29.74 10.43
C ALA A 158 -15.39 -29.47 11.10
N GLY A 159 -15.98 -28.27 10.88
CA GLY A 159 -17.27 -27.90 11.45
C GLY A 159 -17.21 -27.26 12.83
N LEU A 160 -16.04 -26.69 13.21
CA LEU A 160 -15.93 -25.82 14.37
C LEU A 160 -16.72 -24.52 14.14
N LYS A 161 -17.23 -23.93 15.21
CA LYS A 161 -18.07 -22.72 15.15
C LYS A 161 -17.61 -21.66 16.14
N SER A 162 -18.01 -20.42 15.89
CA SER A 162 -17.92 -19.35 16.89
C SER A 162 -18.72 -19.73 18.14
N GLY A 163 -18.16 -19.46 19.32
CA GLY A 163 -18.69 -19.81 20.62
C GLY A 163 -18.23 -21.18 21.16
N ASP A 164 -17.56 -22.01 20.36
CA ASP A 164 -16.96 -23.27 20.87
C ASP A 164 -15.84 -22.96 21.85
N GLU A 165 -15.80 -23.68 22.98
CA GLU A 165 -14.68 -23.60 23.91
C GLU A 165 -13.80 -24.86 23.75
N ILE A 166 -12.54 -24.65 23.34
CA ILE A 166 -11.56 -25.72 23.18
C ILE A 166 -11.04 -26.11 24.56
N ILE A 167 -11.24 -27.35 24.97
CA ILE A 167 -10.84 -27.88 26.27
C ILE A 167 -9.58 -28.75 26.22
N SER A 168 -9.33 -29.42 25.10
CA SER A 168 -8.08 -30.16 24.91
C SER A 168 -7.72 -30.34 23.44
N ILE A 169 -6.41 -30.51 23.17
CA ILE A 169 -5.83 -30.89 21.87
C ILE A 169 -4.89 -32.07 22.11
N ASN A 170 -5.05 -33.19 21.40
CA ASN A 170 -4.21 -34.39 21.55
C ASN A 170 -4.05 -34.82 23.03
N ASN A 171 -5.14 -34.79 23.80
CA ASN A 171 -5.19 -35.06 25.24
C ASN A 171 -4.43 -34.05 26.13
N GLN A 172 -3.91 -32.94 25.59
CA GLN A 172 -3.37 -31.85 26.37
C GLN A 172 -4.48 -30.86 26.74
N SER A 173 -4.66 -30.57 28.03
CA SER A 173 -5.67 -29.62 28.49
C SER A 173 -5.34 -28.20 28.05
N ILE A 174 -6.34 -27.48 27.55
CA ILE A 174 -6.29 -26.09 27.11
C ILE A 174 -7.16 -25.26 28.04
N ASN A 175 -6.55 -24.38 28.81
CA ASN A 175 -7.27 -23.50 29.75
C ASN A 175 -7.37 -22.07 29.24
N LYS A 176 -6.44 -21.66 28.37
CA LYS A 176 -6.31 -20.30 27.85
C LYS A 176 -5.98 -20.32 26.38
N TRP A 177 -6.21 -19.21 25.71
CA TRP A 177 -5.86 -19.06 24.30
C TRP A 177 -4.36 -19.25 24.00
N ILE A 178 -3.50 -18.82 24.92
CA ILE A 178 -2.04 -18.99 24.78
C ILE A 178 -1.61 -20.48 24.84
N ASP A 179 -2.31 -21.31 25.61
CA ASP A 179 -2.03 -22.75 25.68
C ASP A 179 -2.30 -23.39 24.31
N LEU A 180 -3.43 -23.02 23.70
CA LEU A 180 -3.81 -23.45 22.36
C LEU A 180 -2.74 -23.08 21.32
N GLN A 181 -2.27 -21.85 21.33
CA GLN A 181 -1.19 -21.43 20.44
C GLN A 181 0.10 -22.21 20.68
N THR A 182 0.44 -22.48 21.92
CA THR A 182 1.66 -23.21 22.29
C THR A 182 1.62 -24.65 21.80
N VAL A 183 0.46 -25.30 21.85
CA VAL A 183 0.25 -26.68 21.38
C VAL A 183 0.22 -26.77 19.87
N LEU A 184 -0.43 -25.81 19.19
CA LEU A 184 -0.61 -25.86 17.71
C LEU A 184 0.67 -25.44 16.94
N ARG A 185 1.41 -24.43 17.43
CA ARG A 185 2.56 -23.89 16.70
C ARG A 185 3.58 -24.94 16.23
N PRO A 186 3.99 -25.94 17.07
CA PRO A 186 5.03 -26.90 16.68
C PRO A 186 4.52 -28.01 15.73
N ILE A 187 3.23 -28.05 15.40
CA ILE A 187 2.62 -29.15 14.63
C ILE A 187 1.94 -28.68 13.34
N PRO A 188 2.68 -28.10 12.37
CA PRO A 188 2.13 -27.76 11.06
C PRO A 188 1.81 -29.03 10.25
N ASN A 189 0.71 -29.00 9.49
CA ASN A 189 0.27 -30.07 8.59
C ASN A 189 0.19 -31.45 9.27
N ALA A 190 -0.20 -31.49 10.54
CA ALA A 190 -0.27 -32.71 11.33
C ALA A 190 -1.72 -33.00 11.76
N PRO A 191 -2.11 -34.28 11.88
CA PRO A 191 -3.42 -34.65 12.40
C PRO A 191 -3.52 -34.29 13.89
N ILE A 192 -4.67 -33.78 14.30
CA ILE A 192 -4.99 -33.42 15.68
C ILE A 192 -6.40 -33.88 16.05
N ASP A 193 -6.56 -34.18 17.33
CA ASP A 193 -7.85 -34.44 17.96
C ASP A 193 -8.16 -33.25 18.88
N VAL A 194 -9.29 -32.60 18.62
CA VAL A 194 -9.74 -31.41 19.35
C VAL A 194 -11.03 -31.71 20.08
N ASN A 195 -11.02 -31.60 21.39
CA ASN A 195 -12.23 -31.67 22.21
C ASN A 195 -12.71 -30.25 22.52
N ILE A 196 -14.00 -30.05 22.32
CA ILE A 196 -14.66 -28.76 22.59
C ILE A 196 -15.88 -28.91 23.45
N ILE A 197 -16.34 -27.83 24.06
CA ILE A 197 -17.68 -27.69 24.64
C ILE A 197 -18.49 -26.77 23.71
N ARG A 198 -19.64 -27.28 23.24
CA ARG A 198 -20.65 -26.53 22.49
C ARG A 198 -22.03 -26.77 23.13
N ASP A 199 -22.69 -25.70 23.55
CA ASP A 199 -24.00 -25.75 24.22
C ASP A 199 -24.01 -26.72 25.45
N GLY A 200 -22.90 -26.74 26.19
CA GLY A 200 -22.73 -27.60 27.37
C GLY A 200 -22.48 -29.10 27.08
N LYS A 201 -22.27 -29.48 25.81
CA LYS A 201 -21.94 -30.83 25.39
C LYS A 201 -20.51 -30.92 24.91
N GLU A 202 -19.82 -31.96 25.31
CA GLU A 202 -18.49 -32.27 24.79
C GLU A 202 -18.62 -32.91 23.40
N LEU A 203 -17.82 -32.39 22.45
CA LEU A 203 -17.71 -32.89 21.09
C LEU A 203 -16.25 -33.09 20.74
N ASN A 204 -15.96 -34.12 19.95
CA ASN A 204 -14.62 -34.40 19.45
C ASN A 204 -14.56 -34.18 17.93
N PHE A 205 -13.49 -33.55 17.46
CA PHE A 205 -13.21 -33.30 16.04
C PHE A 205 -11.77 -33.74 15.72
N SER A 206 -11.61 -34.56 14.69
CA SER A 206 -10.30 -34.99 14.18
C SER A 206 -10.06 -34.39 12.81
N PHE A 207 -9.01 -33.60 12.66
CA PHE A 207 -8.64 -32.97 11.40
C PHE A 207 -7.14 -32.61 11.37
N THR A 208 -6.66 -32.13 10.23
CA THR A 208 -5.23 -31.76 10.04
C THR A 208 -5.04 -30.26 10.17
N THR A 209 -4.02 -29.84 10.92
CA THR A 209 -3.59 -28.43 10.98
C THR A 209 -3.12 -27.95 9.61
N SER A 210 -3.27 -26.67 9.34
CA SER A 210 -2.62 -26.00 8.22
C SER A 210 -1.27 -25.43 8.65
N SER A 211 -0.41 -25.08 7.69
CA SER A 211 0.83 -24.36 7.96
C SER A 211 0.66 -22.87 7.73
N ASN A 212 1.30 -22.07 8.55
CA ASN A 212 1.47 -20.63 8.34
C ASN A 212 2.92 -20.23 8.61
N PHE A 213 3.37 -19.14 8.02
CA PHE A 213 4.74 -18.67 8.14
C PHE A 213 4.78 -17.43 9.02
N ILE A 214 5.62 -17.43 10.05
CA ILE A 214 5.86 -16.27 10.89
C ILE A 214 7.34 -15.89 10.90
N PRO A 215 7.67 -14.59 10.88
CA PRO A 215 9.03 -14.13 11.02
C PRO A 215 9.53 -14.40 12.45
N ASN A 216 10.77 -14.86 12.56
CA ASN A 216 11.50 -14.90 13.82
C ASN A 216 12.88 -14.26 13.66
N GLN A 217 13.65 -14.15 14.76
CA GLN A 217 14.98 -13.52 14.75
C GLN A 217 15.99 -14.26 13.82
N ASN A 218 15.76 -15.56 13.58
CA ASN A 218 16.67 -16.40 12.78
C ASN A 218 16.15 -16.66 11.36
N GLY A 219 14.96 -16.19 11.00
CA GLY A 219 14.39 -16.43 9.68
C GLY A 219 12.87 -16.49 9.67
N ILE A 220 12.35 -17.56 9.07
CA ILE A 220 10.91 -17.83 8.94
C ILE A 220 10.64 -19.16 9.63
N ASP A 221 9.73 -19.15 10.61
CA ASP A 221 9.20 -20.37 11.21
C ASP A 221 7.93 -20.81 10.51
N THR A 222 7.79 -22.09 10.29
CA THR A 222 6.55 -22.69 9.87
C THR A 222 5.79 -23.16 11.11
N ILE A 223 4.62 -22.59 11.32
CA ILE A 223 3.78 -22.91 12.47
C ILE A 223 2.49 -23.62 12.04
N GLY A 224 1.98 -24.47 12.93
CA GLY A 224 0.65 -25.05 12.79
C GLY A 224 -0.45 -24.05 13.17
N VAL A 225 -1.48 -24.00 12.34
CA VAL A 225 -2.68 -23.18 12.57
C VAL A 225 -3.93 -23.97 12.17
N ILE A 226 -5.09 -23.59 12.71
CA ILE A 226 -6.37 -24.22 12.35
C ILE A 226 -7.38 -23.22 11.76
N GLY A 227 -7.04 -21.91 11.74
CA GLY A 227 -7.89 -20.88 11.17
C GLY A 227 -9.02 -20.43 12.09
N ILE A 228 -8.72 -20.16 13.36
CA ILE A 228 -9.64 -19.58 14.33
C ILE A 228 -9.07 -18.31 14.93
N VAL A 229 -9.96 -17.41 15.35
CA VAL A 229 -9.64 -16.13 15.99
C VAL A 229 -10.24 -16.11 17.39
N PRO A 230 -9.53 -15.60 18.42
CA PRO A 230 -10.05 -15.51 19.78
C PRO A 230 -11.21 -14.52 19.90
N VAL A 231 -12.00 -14.67 20.94
CA VAL A 231 -12.88 -13.57 21.39
C VAL A 231 -12.02 -12.43 21.91
N THR A 232 -12.15 -11.29 21.27
CA THR A 232 -11.35 -10.10 21.56
C THR A 232 -12.26 -8.97 22.02
N ILE A 233 -11.93 -8.36 23.15
CA ILE A 233 -12.52 -7.10 23.60
C ILE A 233 -11.57 -5.96 23.30
N TYR A 234 -12.12 -4.78 23.09
CA TYR A 234 -11.32 -3.58 22.83
C TYR A 234 -11.37 -2.67 24.04
N GLN A 235 -10.21 -2.34 24.61
CA GLN A 235 -10.09 -1.41 25.71
C GLN A 235 -9.70 -0.03 25.18
N PRO A 236 -10.39 1.06 25.61
CA PRO A 236 -10.02 2.42 25.26
C PRO A 236 -8.56 2.70 25.64
N ILE A 237 -7.85 3.40 24.76
CA ILE A 237 -6.46 3.79 24.98
C ILE A 237 -6.28 5.30 24.89
N THR A 238 -5.20 5.80 25.45
CA THR A 238 -4.82 7.21 25.37
C THR A 238 -4.30 7.56 23.97
N LEU A 239 -4.28 8.86 23.63
CA LEU A 239 -3.70 9.33 22.37
C LEU A 239 -2.22 8.92 22.24
N THR A 240 -1.45 8.98 23.33
CA THR A 240 -0.03 8.59 23.31
C THR A 240 0.14 7.10 23.01
N GLU A 241 -0.69 6.25 23.60
CA GLU A 241 -0.69 4.81 23.29
C GLU A 241 -1.10 4.56 21.85
N SER A 242 -2.11 5.27 21.33
CA SER A 242 -2.54 5.10 19.93
C SER A 242 -1.44 5.49 18.94
N LEU A 243 -0.65 6.54 19.20
CA LEU A 243 0.51 6.89 18.39
C LEU A 243 1.58 5.78 18.40
N ASN A 244 1.84 5.17 19.56
CA ASN A 244 2.75 4.02 19.66
C ASN A 244 2.22 2.80 18.88
N TYR A 245 0.92 2.50 18.95
CA TYR A 245 0.31 1.45 18.15
C TYR A 245 0.41 1.75 16.67
N GLY A 246 0.17 2.99 16.24
CA GLY A 246 0.32 3.43 14.86
C GLY A 246 1.75 3.28 14.33
N LEU A 247 2.74 3.66 15.14
CA LEU A 247 4.15 3.49 14.79
C LEU A 247 4.50 2.01 14.64
N ASN A 248 4.14 1.18 15.63
CA ASN A 248 4.38 -0.25 15.58
C ASN A 248 3.63 -0.93 14.42
N GLY A 249 2.38 -0.54 14.16
CA GLY A 249 1.61 -1.03 13.02
C GLY A 249 2.30 -0.73 11.68
N THR A 250 2.80 0.50 11.52
CA THR A 250 3.56 0.90 10.33
C THR A 250 4.87 0.09 10.20
N LEU A 251 5.67 -0.02 11.26
CA LEU A 251 6.93 -0.76 11.26
C LEU A 251 6.73 -2.26 11.03
N ASN A 252 5.72 -2.86 11.67
CA ASN A 252 5.38 -4.26 11.47
C ASN A 252 4.94 -4.54 10.04
N SER A 253 4.17 -3.63 9.43
CA SER A 253 3.78 -3.74 8.03
C SER A 253 5.00 -3.72 7.08
N PHE A 254 5.99 -2.86 7.33
CA PHE A 254 7.28 -2.92 6.62
C PHE A 254 7.98 -4.25 6.80
N GLY A 255 8.01 -4.78 8.04
CA GLY A 255 8.59 -6.08 8.37
C GLY A 255 7.93 -7.23 7.59
N MET A 256 6.60 -7.20 7.49
CA MET A 256 5.84 -8.22 6.73
C MET A 256 6.13 -8.16 5.23
N ILE A 257 6.26 -6.97 4.65
CA ILE A 257 6.64 -6.82 3.24
C ILE A 257 8.06 -7.36 3.01
N MET A 258 9.01 -6.99 3.88
CA MET A 258 10.39 -7.50 3.80
C MET A 258 10.43 -9.04 3.90
N LEU A 259 9.60 -9.62 4.79
CA LEU A 259 9.46 -11.06 4.91
C LEU A 259 8.94 -11.68 3.60
N THR A 260 7.92 -11.10 2.98
CA THR A 260 7.39 -11.56 1.69
C THR A 260 8.48 -11.59 0.62
N PHE A 261 9.30 -10.55 0.52
CA PHE A 261 10.43 -10.52 -0.41
C PHE A 261 11.48 -11.59 -0.09
N LYS A 262 11.76 -11.84 1.20
CA LYS A 262 12.65 -12.91 1.63
C LYS A 262 12.10 -14.29 1.26
N MET A 263 10.79 -14.50 1.42
CA MET A 263 10.11 -15.75 1.04
C MET A 263 10.12 -15.98 -0.47
N LEU A 264 9.96 -14.95 -1.27
CA LEU A 264 10.11 -15.01 -2.72
C LEU A 264 11.56 -15.35 -3.12
N GLY A 265 12.54 -14.74 -2.45
CA GLY A 265 13.95 -14.94 -2.75
C GLY A 265 14.48 -16.34 -2.39
N ASN A 266 13.94 -16.97 -1.35
CA ASN A 266 14.32 -18.34 -0.93
C ASN A 266 13.41 -19.45 -1.50
N GLY A 267 12.41 -19.08 -2.33
CA GLY A 267 11.49 -20.03 -2.94
C GLY A 267 10.39 -20.59 -2.03
N SER A 268 10.24 -20.05 -0.80
CA SER A 268 9.14 -20.43 0.11
C SER A 268 7.80 -19.83 -0.29
N ALA A 269 7.80 -18.78 -1.12
CA ALA A 269 6.63 -18.21 -1.76
C ALA A 269 6.85 -18.10 -3.26
N SER A 270 5.76 -18.14 -4.02
CA SER A 270 5.78 -17.99 -5.48
C SER A 270 5.28 -16.60 -5.89
N ILE A 271 5.69 -16.14 -7.06
CA ILE A 271 5.11 -14.93 -7.68
C ILE A 271 3.60 -15.08 -7.88
N SER A 272 3.13 -16.31 -8.06
CA SER A 272 1.68 -16.60 -8.11
C SER A 272 0.95 -16.28 -6.81
N ASP A 273 1.63 -16.20 -5.67
CA ASP A 273 1.00 -15.90 -4.37
C ASP A 273 0.78 -14.39 -4.18
N LEU A 274 1.42 -13.57 -5.00
CA LEU A 274 1.21 -12.12 -4.98
C LEU A 274 -0.18 -11.77 -5.52
N GLY A 275 -0.91 -10.96 -4.78
CA GLY A 275 -2.15 -10.36 -5.23
C GLY A 275 -1.91 -9.14 -6.13
N GLY A 276 -2.64 -9.06 -7.22
CA GLY A 276 -2.60 -7.93 -8.14
C GLY A 276 -3.74 -6.93 -7.95
N PRO A 277 -3.91 -6.01 -8.91
CA PRO A 277 -4.92 -4.96 -8.83
C PRO A 277 -6.36 -5.47 -8.68
N ILE A 278 -6.68 -6.61 -9.31
CA ILE A 278 -8.03 -7.18 -9.25
C ILE A 278 -8.29 -7.73 -7.85
N MET A 279 -7.33 -8.44 -7.27
CA MET A 279 -7.44 -8.96 -5.91
C MET A 279 -7.49 -7.83 -4.87
N ILE A 280 -6.69 -6.78 -5.04
CA ILE A 280 -6.76 -5.58 -4.18
C ILE A 280 -8.15 -4.94 -4.26
N GLY A 281 -8.72 -4.82 -5.48
CA GLY A 281 -10.06 -4.30 -5.68
C GLY A 281 -11.14 -5.15 -4.98
N LYS A 282 -11.03 -6.48 -5.05
CA LYS A 282 -11.92 -7.41 -4.35
C LYS A 282 -11.85 -7.22 -2.83
N ILE A 283 -10.63 -7.24 -2.27
CA ILE A 283 -10.40 -7.03 -0.82
C ILE A 283 -10.92 -5.65 -0.39
N ALA A 284 -10.77 -4.61 -1.22
CA ALA A 284 -11.27 -3.28 -0.93
C ALA A 284 -12.82 -3.25 -0.91
N GLY A 285 -13.47 -3.96 -1.81
CA GLY A 285 -14.92 -4.15 -1.80
C GLY A 285 -15.40 -4.83 -0.53
N GLU A 286 -14.82 -5.97 -0.19
CA GLU A 286 -15.14 -6.74 1.02
C GLU A 286 -14.88 -5.90 2.30
N ALA A 287 -13.78 -5.17 2.35
CA ALA A 287 -13.46 -4.27 3.45
C ALA A 287 -14.48 -3.13 3.58
N ALA A 288 -14.94 -2.56 2.46
CA ALA A 288 -15.93 -1.51 2.45
C ALA A 288 -17.32 -1.99 2.92
N GLU A 289 -17.69 -3.22 2.57
CA GLU A 289 -18.93 -3.87 3.05
C GLU A 289 -18.88 -4.17 4.55
N THR A 290 -17.70 -4.54 5.07
CA THR A 290 -17.48 -4.85 6.50
C THR A 290 -17.50 -3.57 7.35
N GLY A 291 -17.07 -2.43 6.80
CA GLY A 291 -17.10 -1.13 7.47
C GLY A 291 -15.86 -0.28 7.26
N TRP A 292 -15.84 0.90 7.88
CA TRP A 292 -14.77 1.87 7.70
C TRP A 292 -13.40 1.42 8.25
N MET A 293 -13.38 0.66 9.36
CA MET A 293 -12.12 0.26 9.99
C MET A 293 -11.30 -0.71 9.13
N PRO A 294 -11.86 -1.81 8.59
CA PRO A 294 -11.16 -2.66 7.63
C PRO A 294 -10.69 -1.89 6.39
N LEU A 295 -11.51 -0.97 5.88
CA LEU A 295 -11.15 -0.15 4.72
C LEU A 295 -9.94 0.76 5.03
N PHE A 296 -9.93 1.45 6.17
CA PHE A 296 -8.80 2.30 6.59
C PHE A 296 -7.54 1.47 6.88
N THR A 297 -7.70 0.26 7.44
CA THR A 297 -6.59 -0.68 7.63
C THR A 297 -5.98 -1.08 6.28
N LEU A 298 -6.81 -1.42 5.30
CA LEU A 298 -6.34 -1.73 3.95
C LEU A 298 -5.64 -0.53 3.30
N MET A 299 -6.20 0.68 3.44
CA MET A 299 -5.57 1.92 2.94
C MET A 299 -4.19 2.15 3.57
N ALA A 300 -4.06 1.91 4.88
CA ALA A 300 -2.77 2.02 5.58
C ALA A 300 -1.76 1.00 5.05
N LEU A 301 -2.17 -0.27 4.87
CA LEU A 301 -1.33 -1.32 4.30
C LEU A 301 -0.88 -1.02 2.87
N ILE A 302 -1.79 -0.53 2.02
CA ILE A 302 -1.45 -0.10 0.65
C ILE A 302 -0.46 1.07 0.68
N SER A 303 -0.64 2.04 1.58
CA SER A 303 0.29 3.17 1.75
C SER A 303 1.69 2.71 2.12
N VAL A 304 1.82 1.78 3.09
CA VAL A 304 3.12 1.20 3.45
C VAL A 304 3.73 0.46 2.26
N ASN A 305 2.93 -0.31 1.54
CA ASN A 305 3.40 -1.07 0.38
C ASN A 305 3.92 -0.14 -0.72
N LEU A 306 3.20 0.93 -1.04
CA LEU A 306 3.66 1.96 -1.98
C LEU A 306 4.93 2.65 -1.51
N ALA A 307 5.04 2.98 -0.21
CA ALA A 307 6.26 3.56 0.34
C ALA A 307 7.45 2.61 0.18
N PHE A 308 7.26 1.32 0.49
CA PHE A 308 8.30 0.30 0.38
C PHE A 308 8.73 0.10 -1.07
N LEU A 309 7.80 -0.08 -2.00
CA LEU A 309 8.12 -0.26 -3.42
C LEU A 309 8.85 0.95 -3.99
N ASN A 310 8.40 2.16 -3.65
CA ASN A 310 9.01 3.39 -4.15
C ASN A 310 10.41 3.66 -3.59
N ILE A 311 10.82 3.06 -2.47
CA ILE A 311 12.19 3.19 -1.96
C ILE A 311 13.16 2.19 -2.60
N LEU A 312 12.65 1.13 -3.27
CA LEU A 312 13.51 0.14 -3.92
C LEU A 312 14.32 0.77 -5.06
N PRO A 313 15.59 0.36 -5.25
CA PRO A 313 16.45 0.88 -6.31
C PRO A 313 16.07 0.32 -7.70
N ILE A 314 14.79 0.36 -8.03
CA ILE A 314 14.25 -0.12 -9.30
C ILE A 314 14.08 1.09 -10.24
N PRO A 315 14.72 1.09 -11.42
CA PRO A 315 14.52 2.16 -12.40
C PRO A 315 13.03 2.31 -12.77
N GLY A 316 12.54 3.53 -12.84
CA GLY A 316 11.11 3.83 -13.01
C GLY A 316 10.38 4.18 -11.72
N LEU A 317 10.97 3.92 -10.55
CA LEU A 317 10.48 4.32 -9.23
C LEU A 317 11.37 5.42 -8.64
N ASP A 318 10.87 6.12 -7.61
CA ASP A 318 11.60 7.21 -6.94
C ASP A 318 12.95 6.74 -6.38
N GLY A 319 12.99 5.54 -5.76
CA GLY A 319 14.22 4.93 -5.24
C GLY A 319 15.25 4.63 -6.33
N GLY A 320 14.82 4.25 -7.52
CA GLY A 320 15.70 4.10 -8.68
C GLY A 320 16.31 5.42 -9.13
N GLN A 321 15.53 6.50 -9.11
CA GLN A 321 16.07 7.85 -9.41
C GLN A 321 17.04 8.33 -8.32
N ILE A 322 16.72 8.10 -7.04
CA ILE A 322 17.64 8.39 -5.92
C ILE A 322 18.94 7.61 -6.10
N PHE A 323 18.87 6.34 -6.45
CA PHE A 323 20.05 5.49 -6.67
C PHE A 323 20.93 6.03 -7.82
N ILE A 324 20.33 6.45 -8.93
CA ILE A 324 21.05 7.11 -10.03
C ILE A 324 21.74 8.38 -9.55
N ILE A 325 21.05 9.24 -8.79
CA ILE A 325 21.61 10.49 -8.26
C ILE A 325 22.79 10.23 -7.32
N LEU A 326 22.71 9.17 -6.49
CA LEU A 326 23.80 8.77 -5.60
C LEU A 326 25.01 8.28 -6.39
N ILE A 327 24.82 7.49 -7.44
CA ILE A 327 25.90 7.04 -8.34
C ILE A 327 26.58 8.26 -8.99
N GLU A 328 25.79 9.21 -9.53
CA GLU A 328 26.34 10.44 -10.13
C GLU A 328 27.15 11.28 -9.12
N ALA A 329 26.67 11.35 -7.88
CA ALA A 329 27.37 12.05 -6.80
C ALA A 329 28.74 11.39 -6.47
N ILE A 330 28.78 10.05 -6.46
CA ILE A 330 30.02 9.27 -6.21
C ILE A 330 31.00 9.44 -7.38
N ILE A 331 30.52 9.28 -8.62
CA ILE A 331 31.34 9.37 -9.83
C ILE A 331 31.72 10.84 -10.15
N ARG A 332 31.02 11.81 -9.54
CA ARG A 332 31.17 13.26 -9.77
C ARG A 332 30.94 13.66 -11.24
N LYS A 333 30.14 12.90 -11.95
CA LYS A 333 29.78 13.19 -13.35
C LYS A 333 28.31 12.82 -13.56
N PRO A 334 27.51 13.69 -14.20
CA PRO A 334 26.14 13.34 -14.56
C PRO A 334 26.14 12.27 -15.65
N LEU A 335 25.21 11.33 -15.58
CA LEU A 335 24.94 10.40 -16.66
C LEU A 335 24.42 11.16 -17.89
N SER A 336 24.77 10.68 -19.07
CA SER A 336 24.20 11.24 -20.30
C SER A 336 22.70 11.06 -20.33
N LEU A 337 21.98 12.00 -20.94
CA LEU A 337 20.53 11.95 -21.10
C LEU A 337 20.07 10.61 -21.70
N LYS A 338 20.78 10.13 -22.72
CA LYS A 338 20.50 8.84 -23.38
C LYS A 338 20.63 7.67 -22.41
N ALA A 339 21.67 7.63 -21.57
CA ALA A 339 21.86 6.56 -20.59
C ALA A 339 20.76 6.58 -19.52
N ARG A 340 20.39 7.77 -19.04
CA ARG A 340 19.32 7.92 -18.05
C ARG A 340 17.95 7.46 -18.59
N LEU A 341 17.60 7.87 -19.81
CA LEU A 341 16.39 7.41 -20.50
C LEU A 341 16.40 5.91 -20.74
N ALA A 342 17.52 5.32 -21.18
CA ALA A 342 17.62 3.87 -21.40
C ALA A 342 17.41 3.08 -20.10
N VAL A 343 18.01 3.51 -18.99
CA VAL A 343 17.82 2.88 -17.68
C VAL A 343 16.37 2.98 -17.22
N GLN A 344 15.74 4.14 -17.38
CA GLN A 344 14.34 4.36 -17.02
C GLN A 344 13.39 3.51 -17.87
N GLN A 345 13.60 3.44 -19.19
CA GLN A 345 12.81 2.59 -20.09
C GLN A 345 12.93 1.10 -19.74
N LEU A 346 14.14 0.64 -19.42
CA LEU A 346 14.38 -0.75 -19.00
C LEU A 346 13.61 -1.07 -17.69
N GLY A 347 13.63 -0.14 -16.73
CA GLY A 347 12.86 -0.28 -15.49
C GLY A 347 11.35 -0.30 -15.74
N MET A 348 10.86 0.55 -16.62
CA MET A 348 9.43 0.59 -16.98
C MET A 348 8.98 -0.71 -17.66
N VAL A 349 9.77 -1.26 -18.58
CA VAL A 349 9.50 -2.56 -19.21
C VAL A 349 9.48 -3.68 -18.17
N PHE A 350 10.42 -3.67 -17.22
CA PHE A 350 10.46 -4.63 -16.13
C PHE A 350 9.21 -4.56 -15.24
N LEU A 351 8.80 -3.35 -14.84
CA LEU A 351 7.58 -3.13 -14.05
C LEU A 351 6.32 -3.58 -14.81
N LEU A 352 6.24 -3.29 -16.12
CA LEU A 352 5.13 -3.75 -16.96
C LEU A 352 5.08 -5.28 -17.04
N MET A 353 6.22 -5.97 -17.17
CA MET A 353 6.25 -7.43 -17.17
C MET A 353 5.73 -8.01 -15.84
N ILE A 354 6.15 -7.46 -14.70
CA ILE A 354 5.63 -7.88 -13.39
C ILE A 354 4.12 -7.64 -13.33
N MET A 355 3.65 -6.46 -13.71
CA MET A 355 2.23 -6.10 -13.69
C MET A 355 1.38 -7.06 -14.53
N VAL A 356 1.83 -7.39 -15.76
CA VAL A 356 1.15 -8.34 -16.64
C VAL A 356 1.11 -9.73 -16.01
N THR A 357 2.23 -10.19 -15.43
CA THR A 357 2.31 -11.51 -14.77
C THR A 357 1.35 -11.59 -13.59
N VAL A 358 1.34 -10.59 -12.71
CA VAL A 358 0.46 -10.56 -11.53
C VAL A 358 -1.01 -10.43 -11.95
N MET A 359 -1.31 -9.63 -12.98
CA MET A 359 -2.67 -9.51 -13.52
C MET A 359 -3.15 -10.83 -14.14
N PHE A 360 -2.29 -11.55 -14.85
CA PHE A 360 -2.60 -12.88 -15.37
C PHE A 360 -2.92 -13.87 -14.23
N ASN A 361 -2.14 -13.84 -13.15
CA ASN A 361 -2.40 -14.66 -11.97
C ASN A 361 -3.75 -14.32 -11.31
N ASP A 362 -4.07 -13.03 -11.16
CA ASP A 362 -5.36 -12.59 -10.62
C ASP A 362 -6.53 -13.12 -11.44
N ILE A 363 -6.44 -12.98 -12.79
CA ILE A 363 -7.47 -13.49 -13.70
C ILE A 363 -7.59 -15.02 -13.58
N SER A 364 -6.46 -15.73 -13.57
CA SER A 364 -6.48 -17.20 -13.44
C SER A 364 -7.16 -17.68 -12.15
N ARG A 365 -7.00 -16.94 -11.04
CA ARG A 365 -7.67 -17.23 -9.76
C ARG A 365 -9.19 -17.00 -9.77
N LEU A 366 -9.70 -16.17 -10.69
CA LEU A 366 -11.14 -15.94 -10.82
C LEU A 366 -11.85 -17.12 -11.52
N PHE A 367 -11.11 -17.94 -12.28
CA PHE A 367 -11.65 -19.07 -13.03
C PHE A 367 -11.35 -20.43 -12.39
N ASN A 368 -10.55 -20.47 -11.32
CA ASN A 368 -10.27 -21.66 -10.50
C ASN A 368 -10.93 -21.55 -9.12
#